data_b43af18a1f31d61ce33d192ad1c71406
#
_entry.id   b43af18a1f31d61ce33d192ad1c71406
#
_cell.length_a   1.000
_cell.length_b   1.000
_cell.length_c   1.000
_cell.angle_alpha   90.00
_cell.angle_beta   90.00
_cell.angle_gamma   90.00
#
_symmetry.space_group_name_H-M   'P 1'
#
loop_
_entity.id
_entity.type
_entity.pdbx_description
1 polymer ?
#
loop_
_entity_poly.entity_id
_entity_poly.type
_entity_poly.pdbx_seq_one_letter_code
_entity_poly.pdbx_strand_id
1 'polypeptide(L)'
;SVPVARLVAAAIRRALRRAGITADDTAIDIGVAAKWLVYLLALAIAASILGVNVGFLSVLFAFALVIGALALKPMIENSASGVLLIARPAFSVGDQIQTKEFRGIVEEIGSRSTRLRQSDGVVVYVSNNQVLGNPIVVYSAEDSRKGTFEVRVPANTDLDHVTEVLMKAIASVDDVVADPAPAVQASALTDDTITLDVSYWYPATKETGSGVADLVIRAGMAALGRADIALAVPDAKITEETISHRETSGSAATDGGDDDEGDDTS
;
A
#
# COMPACT_ATOMS: atom_id res chain seq x y z
N SER A 1 47.89 16.23 -14.67
CA SER A 1 46.73 15.65 -13.94
C SER A 1 45.40 16.40 -14.16
N VAL A 2 45.43 17.73 -14.39
CA VAL A 2 44.23 18.54 -14.64
C VAL A 2 43.43 18.10 -15.89
N PRO A 3 44.05 17.74 -17.03
CA PRO A 3 43.32 17.27 -18.22
C PRO A 3 42.60 15.94 -18.00
N VAL A 4 43.22 15.01 -17.26
CA VAL A 4 42.62 13.69 -16.97
C VAL A 4 41.37 13.83 -16.10
N ALA A 5 41.43 14.65 -15.03
CA ALA A 5 40.28 14.90 -14.17
C ALA A 5 39.10 15.54 -14.94
N ARG A 6 39.37 16.44 -15.87
CA ARG A 6 38.35 17.05 -16.75
C ARG A 6 37.75 16.02 -17.73
N LEU A 7 38.56 15.13 -18.25
CA LEU A 7 38.15 14.08 -19.17
C LEU A 7 37.24 13.04 -18.48
N VAL A 8 37.63 12.61 -17.28
CA VAL A 8 36.83 11.69 -16.46
C VAL A 8 35.50 12.32 -16.07
N ALA A 9 35.50 13.57 -15.59
CA ALA A 9 34.27 14.29 -15.25
C ALA A 9 33.36 14.53 -16.47
N ALA A 10 33.94 14.74 -17.65
CA ALA A 10 33.17 14.87 -18.88
C ALA A 10 32.57 13.52 -19.34
N ALA A 11 33.33 12.43 -19.19
CA ALA A 11 32.86 11.07 -19.49
C ALA A 11 31.69 10.64 -18.59
N ILE A 12 31.84 10.90 -17.28
CA ILE A 12 30.77 10.60 -16.29
C ILE A 12 29.53 11.42 -16.59
N ARG A 13 29.63 12.73 -16.84
CA ARG A 13 28.49 13.58 -17.22
C ARG A 13 27.82 13.11 -18.51
N ARG A 14 28.59 12.64 -19.48
CA ARG A 14 28.06 12.11 -20.74
C ARG A 14 27.34 10.79 -20.55
N ALA A 15 27.84 9.93 -19.65
CA ALA A 15 27.19 8.68 -19.27
C ALA A 15 25.88 8.91 -18.53
N LEU A 16 25.85 9.84 -17.57
CA LEU A 16 24.66 10.23 -16.81
C LEU A 16 23.56 10.80 -17.69
N ARG A 17 23.92 11.67 -18.65
CA ARG A 17 22.97 12.22 -19.64
C ARG A 17 22.39 11.13 -20.56
N ARG A 18 23.21 10.13 -20.95
CA ARG A 18 22.74 8.99 -21.75
C ARG A 18 21.81 8.06 -20.97
N ALA A 19 21.97 8.00 -19.63
CA ALA A 19 21.10 7.24 -18.74
C ALA A 19 19.78 7.97 -18.40
N GLY A 20 19.48 9.13 -19.03
CA GLY A 20 18.24 9.87 -18.80
C GLY A 20 18.14 10.59 -17.45
N ILE A 21 19.26 10.75 -16.73
CA ILE A 21 19.33 11.47 -15.45
C ILE A 21 19.48 12.96 -15.79
N THR A 22 18.34 13.63 -16.00
CA THR A 22 18.27 15.06 -16.40
C THR A 22 18.01 16.01 -15.24
N ALA A 23 18.15 15.58 -13.98
CA ALA A 23 18.13 16.50 -12.85
C ALA A 23 19.49 17.21 -12.80
N ASP A 24 19.54 18.44 -13.27
CA ASP A 24 20.78 19.23 -13.42
C ASP A 24 21.57 19.35 -12.12
N ASP A 25 20.92 19.44 -10.96
CA ASP A 25 21.59 19.60 -9.67
C ASP A 25 22.30 18.32 -9.19
N THR A 26 21.67 17.16 -9.28
CA THR A 26 22.29 15.89 -8.82
C THR A 26 23.43 15.42 -9.74
N ALA A 27 23.37 15.70 -11.03
CA ALA A 27 24.44 15.38 -11.97
C ALA A 27 25.67 16.27 -11.74
N ILE A 28 25.47 17.50 -11.30
CA ILE A 28 26.54 18.44 -10.93
C ILE A 28 27.26 17.96 -9.67
N ASP A 29 26.53 17.57 -8.62
CA ASP A 29 27.08 17.12 -7.35
C ASP A 29 27.92 15.84 -7.47
N ILE A 30 27.42 14.85 -8.25
CA ILE A 30 28.18 13.63 -8.55
C ILE A 30 29.43 13.94 -9.37
N GLY A 31 29.34 14.85 -10.31
CA GLY A 31 30.48 15.30 -11.11
C GLY A 31 31.54 16.02 -10.26
N VAL A 32 31.13 16.80 -9.28
CA VAL A 32 32.02 17.51 -8.33
C VAL A 32 32.69 16.50 -7.40
N ALA A 33 31.93 15.56 -6.83
CA ALA A 33 32.48 14.51 -5.96
C ALA A 33 33.53 13.65 -6.71
N ALA A 34 33.22 13.21 -7.93
CA ALA A 34 34.17 12.47 -8.78
C ALA A 34 35.44 13.26 -9.09
N LYS A 35 35.34 14.57 -9.32
CA LYS A 35 36.47 15.46 -9.54
C LYS A 35 37.37 15.53 -8.31
N TRP A 36 36.80 15.70 -7.13
CA TRP A 36 37.55 15.72 -5.88
C TRP A 36 38.26 14.40 -5.59
N LEU A 37 37.59 13.27 -5.86
CA LEU A 37 38.17 11.94 -5.73
C LEU A 37 39.39 11.76 -6.65
N VAL A 38 39.35 12.22 -7.91
CA VAL A 38 40.49 12.17 -8.83
C VAL A 38 41.64 13.07 -8.35
N TYR A 39 41.34 14.24 -7.79
CA TYR A 39 42.40 15.12 -7.25
C TYR A 39 43.05 14.51 -6.00
N LEU A 40 42.30 13.90 -5.09
CA LEU A 40 42.83 13.19 -3.95
C LEU A 40 43.73 12.02 -4.35
N LEU A 41 43.30 11.24 -5.35
CA LEU A 41 44.13 10.15 -5.88
C LEU A 41 45.41 10.66 -6.53
N ALA A 42 45.33 11.71 -7.32
CA ALA A 42 46.50 12.32 -7.94
C ALA A 42 47.48 12.89 -6.90
N LEU A 43 46.97 13.50 -5.83
CA LEU A 43 47.76 14.00 -4.71
C LEU A 43 48.44 12.84 -3.96
N ALA A 44 47.73 11.74 -3.71
CA ALA A 44 48.30 10.57 -3.04
C ALA A 44 49.43 9.92 -3.88
N ILE A 45 49.26 9.84 -5.20
CA ILE A 45 50.30 9.34 -6.10
C ILE A 45 51.53 10.29 -6.10
N ALA A 46 51.31 11.60 -6.15
CA ALA A 46 52.39 12.56 -6.12
C ALA A 46 53.18 12.52 -4.79
N ALA A 47 52.49 12.42 -3.66
CA ALA A 47 53.07 12.26 -2.34
C ALA A 47 53.90 10.96 -2.22
N SER A 48 53.40 9.86 -2.78
CA SER A 48 54.13 8.58 -2.83
C SER A 48 55.45 8.67 -3.61
N ILE A 49 55.45 9.41 -4.73
CA ILE A 49 56.67 9.63 -5.54
C ILE A 49 57.70 10.46 -4.78
N LEU A 50 57.24 11.38 -3.91
CA LEU A 50 58.11 12.22 -3.06
C LEU A 50 58.61 11.48 -1.80
N GLY A 51 58.34 10.19 -1.64
CA GLY A 51 58.78 9.38 -0.51
C GLY A 51 58.00 9.62 0.79
N VAL A 52 56.87 10.35 0.74
CA VAL A 52 55.99 10.53 1.89
C VAL A 52 55.29 9.20 2.19
N ASN A 53 55.27 8.79 3.46
CA ASN A 53 54.52 7.60 3.85
C ASN A 53 53.01 7.84 3.72
N VAL A 54 52.45 7.37 2.58
CA VAL A 54 51.03 7.52 2.23
C VAL A 54 50.14 6.47 2.88
N GLY A 55 50.69 5.62 3.77
CA GLY A 55 49.93 4.52 4.40
C GLY A 55 48.66 5.03 5.11
N PHE A 56 48.79 6.09 5.92
CA PHE A 56 47.63 6.69 6.59
C PHE A 56 46.63 7.31 5.58
N LEU A 57 47.13 7.96 4.55
CA LEU A 57 46.30 8.58 3.50
C LEU A 57 45.54 7.55 2.68
N SER A 58 46.14 6.39 2.40
CA SER A 58 45.44 5.29 1.68
C SER A 58 44.34 4.66 2.51
N VAL A 59 44.49 4.53 3.82
CA VAL A 59 43.43 4.09 4.73
C VAL A 59 42.26 5.09 4.74
N LEU A 60 42.56 6.37 4.89
CA LEU A 60 41.54 7.42 4.87
C LEU A 60 40.80 7.45 3.55
N PHE A 61 41.48 7.24 2.41
CA PHE A 61 40.89 7.16 1.09
C PHE A 61 40.00 5.94 0.94
N ALA A 62 40.43 4.78 1.46
CA ALA A 62 39.61 3.57 1.47
C ALA A 62 38.31 3.76 2.25
N PHE A 63 38.39 4.40 3.42
CA PHE A 63 37.20 4.78 4.20
C PHE A 63 36.27 5.70 3.43
N ALA A 64 36.80 6.72 2.77
CA ALA A 64 36.00 7.65 1.96
C ALA A 64 35.29 6.94 0.80
N LEU A 65 35.96 5.95 0.15
CA LEU A 65 35.35 5.13 -0.90
C LEU A 65 34.21 4.26 -0.35
N VAL A 66 34.41 3.64 0.81
CA VAL A 66 33.35 2.82 1.45
C VAL A 66 32.15 3.66 1.80
N ILE A 67 32.36 4.84 2.43
CA ILE A 67 31.27 5.76 2.76
C ILE A 67 30.55 6.23 1.49
N GLY A 68 31.29 6.59 0.45
CA GLY A 68 30.72 6.96 -0.85
C GLY A 68 29.90 5.84 -1.50
N ALA A 69 30.40 4.62 -1.45
CA ALA A 69 29.68 3.44 -1.96
C ALA A 69 28.37 3.18 -1.18
N LEU A 70 28.42 3.31 0.17
CA LEU A 70 27.24 3.17 1.03
C LEU A 70 26.21 4.28 0.75
N ALA A 71 26.65 5.51 0.53
CA ALA A 71 25.77 6.62 0.19
C ALA A 71 25.06 6.42 -1.17
N LEU A 72 25.72 5.77 -2.13
CA LEU A 72 25.16 5.47 -3.47
C LEU A 72 24.32 4.19 -3.50
N LYS A 73 24.44 3.32 -2.48
CA LYS A 73 23.76 2.03 -2.42
C LYS A 73 22.26 2.12 -2.71
N PRO A 74 21.45 2.99 -2.06
CA PRO A 74 20.00 3.05 -2.32
C PRO A 74 19.67 3.43 -3.76
N MET A 75 20.49 4.28 -4.37
CA MET A 75 20.30 4.69 -5.76
C MET A 75 20.53 3.54 -6.73
N ILE A 76 21.60 2.76 -6.52
CA ILE A 76 21.93 1.57 -7.32
C ILE A 76 20.85 0.51 -7.15
N GLU A 77 20.43 0.23 -5.91
CA GLU A 77 19.39 -0.76 -5.62
C GLU A 77 18.07 -0.42 -6.30
N ASN A 78 17.62 0.83 -6.23
CA ASN A 78 16.39 1.26 -6.89
C ASN A 78 16.48 1.15 -8.41
N SER A 79 17.62 1.51 -9.01
CA SER A 79 17.81 1.41 -10.45
C SER A 79 17.89 -0.04 -10.92
N ALA A 80 18.61 -0.90 -10.20
CA ALA A 80 18.69 -2.33 -10.47
C ALA A 80 17.31 -3.00 -10.37
N SER A 81 16.55 -2.65 -9.33
CA SER A 81 15.17 -3.12 -9.14
C SER A 81 14.25 -2.66 -10.28
N GLY A 82 14.39 -1.42 -10.75
CA GLY A 82 13.63 -0.92 -11.90
C GLY A 82 13.91 -1.71 -13.18
N VAL A 83 15.18 -1.98 -13.46
CA VAL A 83 15.56 -2.85 -14.60
C VAL A 83 14.98 -4.25 -14.47
N LEU A 84 15.02 -4.83 -13.26
CA LEU A 84 14.49 -6.18 -13.01
C LEU A 84 12.97 -6.24 -13.15
N LEU A 85 12.23 -5.22 -12.66
CA LEU A 85 10.79 -5.11 -12.82
C LEU A 85 10.37 -5.04 -14.31
N ILE A 86 11.18 -4.37 -15.15
CA ILE A 86 10.94 -4.29 -16.59
C ILE A 86 11.34 -5.58 -17.31
N ALA A 87 12.45 -6.21 -16.91
CA ALA A 87 12.97 -7.41 -17.57
C ALA A 87 12.19 -8.69 -17.22
N ARG A 88 11.65 -8.77 -16.01
CA ARG A 88 10.82 -9.88 -15.51
C ARG A 88 9.60 -9.32 -14.80
N PRO A 89 8.60 -8.84 -15.53
CA PRO A 89 7.45 -8.18 -14.94
C PRO A 89 6.62 -9.18 -14.14
N ALA A 90 6.46 -8.91 -12.83
CA ALA A 90 5.46 -9.55 -12.00
C ALA A 90 4.07 -8.91 -12.20
N PHE A 91 4.03 -7.71 -12.77
CA PHE A 91 2.85 -6.93 -13.13
C PHE A 91 3.21 -5.98 -14.28
N SER A 92 2.22 -5.44 -14.95
CA SER A 92 2.35 -4.56 -16.11
C SER A 92 1.78 -3.16 -15.82
N VAL A 93 2.16 -2.18 -16.66
CA VAL A 93 1.49 -0.87 -16.67
C VAL A 93 0.00 -1.08 -16.99
N GLY A 94 -0.84 -0.54 -16.14
CA GLY A 94 -2.28 -0.72 -16.20
C GLY A 94 -2.82 -1.72 -15.19
N ASP A 95 -1.98 -2.56 -14.58
CA ASP A 95 -2.44 -3.48 -13.54
C ASP A 95 -2.76 -2.77 -12.23
N GLN A 96 -3.73 -3.30 -11.50
CA GLN A 96 -3.99 -2.89 -10.13
C GLN A 96 -3.17 -3.75 -9.18
N ILE A 97 -2.22 -3.11 -8.49
CA ILE A 97 -1.36 -3.79 -7.52
C ILE A 97 -1.52 -3.20 -6.11
N GLN A 98 -1.13 -4.00 -5.14
CA GLN A 98 -0.89 -3.54 -3.77
C GLN A 98 0.49 -4.01 -3.33
N THR A 99 1.27 -3.09 -2.79
CA THR A 99 2.54 -3.36 -2.12
C THR A 99 2.57 -2.57 -0.83
N LYS A 100 2.78 -3.25 0.30
CA LYS A 100 2.56 -2.69 1.65
C LYS A 100 1.17 -2.07 1.77
N GLU A 101 1.10 -0.81 2.26
CA GLU A 101 -0.13 -0.02 2.41
C GLU A 101 -0.64 0.62 1.11
N PHE A 102 0.19 0.66 0.06
CA PHE A 102 -0.14 1.35 -1.18
C PHE A 102 -0.84 0.43 -2.18
N ARG A 103 -2.08 0.76 -2.51
CA ARG A 103 -2.88 0.08 -3.53
C ARG A 103 -3.23 1.06 -4.63
N GLY A 104 -2.99 0.69 -5.89
CA GLY A 104 -3.31 1.56 -7.02
C GLY A 104 -3.07 0.90 -8.37
N ILE A 105 -3.40 1.63 -9.43
CA ILE A 105 -3.12 1.24 -10.81
C ILE A 105 -1.72 1.70 -11.16
N VAL A 106 -0.91 0.82 -11.74
CA VAL A 106 0.42 1.13 -12.23
C VAL A 106 0.31 2.03 -13.45
N GLU A 107 0.73 3.29 -13.35
CA GLU A 107 0.78 4.21 -14.49
C GLU A 107 2.11 4.14 -15.22
N GLU A 108 3.21 3.97 -14.49
CA GLU A 108 4.56 3.97 -15.04
C GLU A 108 5.51 3.20 -14.12
N ILE A 109 6.44 2.47 -14.75
CA ILE A 109 7.59 1.87 -14.07
C ILE A 109 8.82 2.66 -14.51
N GLY A 110 9.22 3.63 -13.68
CA GLY A 110 10.39 4.47 -13.93
C GLY A 110 11.70 3.78 -13.52
N SER A 111 12.82 4.47 -13.73
CA SER A 111 14.15 3.95 -13.42
C SER A 111 14.39 3.74 -11.91
N ARG A 112 13.74 4.51 -11.03
CA ARG A 112 13.94 4.47 -9.57
C ARG A 112 12.68 4.23 -8.77
N SER A 113 11.52 4.53 -9.34
CA SER A 113 10.22 4.42 -8.69
C SER A 113 9.15 3.97 -9.66
N THR A 114 8.16 3.27 -9.12
CA THR A 114 6.92 2.91 -9.79
C THR A 114 5.85 3.91 -9.37
N ARG A 115 5.14 4.45 -10.35
CA ARG A 115 4.04 5.40 -10.15
C ARG A 115 2.73 4.65 -10.07
N LEU A 116 2.03 4.81 -8.95
CA LEU A 116 0.73 4.20 -8.69
C LEU A 116 -0.33 5.31 -8.56
N ARG A 117 -1.47 5.14 -9.22
CA ARG A 117 -2.65 5.98 -9.00
C ARG A 117 -3.65 5.23 -8.16
N GLN A 118 -3.99 5.79 -7.01
CA GLN A 118 -5.01 5.26 -6.10
C GLN A 118 -6.43 5.58 -6.60
N SER A 119 -7.43 4.90 -6.04
CA SER A 119 -8.84 5.06 -6.44
C SER A 119 -9.42 6.45 -6.13
N ASP A 120 -8.83 7.16 -5.17
CA ASP A 120 -9.16 8.55 -4.82
C ASP A 120 -8.47 9.60 -5.72
N GLY A 121 -7.69 9.14 -6.72
CA GLY A 121 -6.94 9.98 -7.65
C GLY A 121 -5.55 10.41 -7.15
N VAL A 122 -5.18 10.06 -5.92
CA VAL A 122 -3.84 10.35 -5.39
C VAL A 122 -2.79 9.53 -6.12
N VAL A 123 -1.69 10.17 -6.48
CA VAL A 123 -0.53 9.51 -7.12
C VAL A 123 0.55 9.28 -6.08
N VAL A 124 0.98 8.03 -5.98
CA VAL A 124 2.05 7.61 -5.06
C VAL A 124 3.25 7.12 -5.86
N TYR A 125 4.44 7.59 -5.51
CA TYR A 125 5.70 7.11 -6.06
C TYR A 125 6.35 6.14 -5.07
N VAL A 126 6.33 4.86 -5.40
CA VAL A 126 6.93 3.80 -4.57
C VAL A 126 8.31 3.47 -5.14
N SER A 127 9.36 3.50 -4.32
CA SER A 127 10.72 3.12 -4.74
C SER A 127 10.75 1.70 -5.28
N ASN A 128 11.41 1.46 -6.41
CA ASN A 128 11.44 0.13 -7.05
C ASN A 128 12.00 -0.97 -6.14
N ASN A 129 12.96 -0.64 -5.30
CA ASN A 129 13.49 -1.57 -4.30
C ASN A 129 12.43 -1.96 -3.26
N GLN A 130 11.54 -1.04 -2.87
CA GLN A 130 10.43 -1.34 -1.97
C GLN A 130 9.37 -2.22 -2.65
N VAL A 131 9.07 -1.95 -3.93
CA VAL A 131 8.14 -2.78 -4.69
C VAL A 131 8.65 -4.21 -4.80
N LEU A 132 9.92 -4.39 -5.22
CA LEU A 132 10.51 -5.72 -5.43
C LEU A 132 10.80 -6.47 -4.13
N GLY A 133 11.13 -5.73 -3.06
CA GLY A 133 11.50 -6.29 -1.75
C GLY A 133 10.32 -6.66 -0.86
N ASN A 134 9.07 -6.38 -1.26
CA ASN A 134 7.87 -6.71 -0.48
C ASN A 134 6.93 -7.60 -1.31
N PRO A 135 6.00 -8.29 -0.66
CA PRO A 135 4.94 -9.01 -1.36
C PRO A 135 4.14 -8.06 -2.26
N ILE A 136 3.88 -8.50 -3.47
CA ILE A 136 3.07 -7.78 -4.45
C ILE A 136 1.79 -8.58 -4.65
N VAL A 137 0.64 -7.97 -4.36
CA VAL A 137 -0.68 -8.53 -4.69
C VAL A 137 -1.12 -7.89 -6.00
N VAL A 138 -1.31 -8.70 -7.04
CA VAL A 138 -1.78 -8.23 -8.35
C VAL A 138 -3.26 -8.58 -8.47
N TYR A 139 -4.11 -7.56 -8.44
CA TYR A 139 -5.56 -7.72 -8.46
C TYR A 139 -6.14 -7.96 -9.86
N SER A 140 -5.38 -7.65 -10.90
CA SER A 140 -5.72 -7.83 -12.31
C SER A 140 -5.05 -9.04 -12.95
N ALA A 141 -4.40 -9.91 -12.16
CA ALA A 141 -3.69 -11.08 -12.68
C ALA A 141 -4.64 -12.14 -13.28
N GLU A 142 -5.85 -12.23 -12.74
CA GLU A 142 -6.88 -13.15 -13.19
C GLU A 142 -8.03 -12.37 -13.83
N ASP A 143 -8.74 -13.02 -14.76
CA ASP A 143 -9.85 -12.39 -15.49
C ASP A 143 -11.06 -12.09 -14.59
N SER A 144 -11.22 -12.83 -13.49
CA SER A 144 -12.31 -12.67 -12.55
C SER A 144 -11.86 -12.63 -11.10
N ARG A 145 -12.64 -11.98 -10.26
CA ARG A 145 -12.42 -11.83 -8.82
C ARG A 145 -13.65 -12.28 -8.04
N LYS A 146 -13.40 -12.86 -6.86
CA LYS A 146 -14.44 -13.26 -5.94
C LYS A 146 -14.87 -12.09 -5.06
N GLY A 147 -16.16 -11.79 -5.06
CA GLY A 147 -16.82 -10.93 -4.08
C GLY A 147 -17.56 -11.78 -3.05
N THR A 148 -17.67 -11.30 -1.82
CA THR A 148 -18.45 -11.97 -0.76
C THR A 148 -19.21 -10.93 0.05
N PHE A 149 -20.39 -11.33 0.55
CA PHE A 149 -21.16 -10.59 1.54
C PHE A 149 -21.99 -11.57 2.39
N GLU A 150 -22.38 -11.13 3.57
CA GLU A 150 -23.15 -11.93 4.51
C GLU A 150 -24.62 -11.54 4.47
N VAL A 151 -25.50 -12.55 4.54
CA VAL A 151 -26.94 -12.39 4.76
C VAL A 151 -27.32 -13.14 6.01
N ARG A 152 -28.05 -12.51 6.92
CA ARG A 152 -28.55 -13.14 8.14
C ARG A 152 -30.05 -13.31 8.06
N VAL A 153 -30.50 -14.57 8.27
CA VAL A 153 -31.91 -14.94 8.26
C VAL A 153 -32.27 -15.56 9.62
N PRO A 154 -33.56 -15.52 10.05
CA PRO A 154 -34.03 -16.23 11.23
C PRO A 154 -33.74 -17.73 11.14
N ALA A 155 -33.46 -18.39 12.26
CA ALA A 155 -33.10 -19.81 12.32
C ALA A 155 -34.22 -20.77 11.82
N ASN A 156 -35.47 -20.31 11.80
CA ASN A 156 -36.60 -21.05 11.33
C ASN A 156 -36.89 -20.86 9.81
N THR A 157 -36.00 -20.15 9.08
CA THR A 157 -36.17 -19.89 7.66
C THR A 157 -35.79 -21.11 6.83
N ASP A 158 -36.55 -21.38 5.74
CA ASP A 158 -36.21 -22.42 4.77
C ASP A 158 -34.96 -21.99 3.95
N LEU A 159 -33.81 -22.62 4.27
CA LEU A 159 -32.52 -22.29 3.67
C LEU A 159 -32.45 -22.65 2.19
N ASP A 160 -33.10 -23.70 1.76
CA ASP A 160 -33.10 -24.12 0.34
C ASP A 160 -33.79 -23.07 -0.49
N HIS A 161 -34.94 -22.57 -0.01
CA HIS A 161 -35.66 -21.48 -0.66
C HIS A 161 -34.87 -20.18 -0.69
N VAL A 162 -34.24 -19.77 0.42
CA VAL A 162 -33.38 -18.58 0.47
C VAL A 162 -32.23 -18.69 -0.52
N THR A 163 -31.59 -19.86 -0.54
CA THR A 163 -30.44 -20.12 -1.43
C THR A 163 -30.86 -20.00 -2.89
N GLU A 164 -31.96 -20.59 -3.29
CA GLU A 164 -32.48 -20.52 -4.66
C GLU A 164 -32.77 -19.06 -5.07
N VAL A 165 -33.47 -18.31 -4.21
CA VAL A 165 -33.86 -16.93 -4.45
C VAL A 165 -32.59 -16.04 -4.61
N LEU A 166 -31.60 -16.19 -3.74
CA LEU A 166 -30.35 -15.43 -3.80
C LEU A 166 -29.54 -15.80 -5.05
N MET A 167 -29.32 -17.08 -5.30
CA MET A 167 -28.55 -17.52 -6.47
C MET A 167 -29.16 -17.02 -7.78
N LYS A 168 -30.46 -17.09 -7.92
CA LYS A 168 -31.16 -16.58 -9.11
C LYS A 168 -31.04 -15.07 -9.26
N ALA A 169 -31.19 -14.36 -8.16
CA ALA A 169 -31.05 -12.91 -8.18
C ALA A 169 -29.62 -12.46 -8.55
N ILE A 170 -28.61 -13.11 -7.99
CA ILE A 170 -27.21 -12.77 -8.23
C ILE A 170 -26.81 -13.12 -9.67
N ALA A 171 -27.22 -14.28 -10.15
CA ALA A 171 -26.96 -14.70 -11.52
C ALA A 171 -27.64 -13.81 -12.58
N SER A 172 -28.63 -13.00 -12.19
CA SER A 172 -29.30 -12.05 -13.10
C SER A 172 -28.57 -10.71 -13.22
N VAL A 173 -27.49 -10.47 -12.46
CA VAL A 173 -26.68 -9.26 -12.56
C VAL A 173 -25.68 -9.42 -13.69
N ASP A 174 -25.72 -8.53 -14.68
CA ASP A 174 -24.90 -8.61 -15.91
C ASP A 174 -23.38 -8.67 -15.65
N ASP A 175 -22.91 -8.02 -14.57
CA ASP A 175 -21.49 -8.00 -14.19
C ASP A 175 -21.06 -9.23 -13.37
N VAL A 176 -21.94 -10.20 -13.14
CA VAL A 176 -21.59 -11.45 -12.46
C VAL A 176 -21.22 -12.51 -13.48
N VAL A 177 -20.05 -13.12 -13.30
CA VAL A 177 -19.56 -14.20 -14.16
C VAL A 177 -20.33 -15.49 -13.86
N ALA A 178 -20.71 -16.20 -14.91
CA ALA A 178 -21.48 -17.44 -14.78
C ALA A 178 -20.64 -18.66 -14.39
N ASP A 179 -19.35 -18.63 -14.74
CA ASP A 179 -18.36 -19.67 -14.39
C ASP A 179 -17.07 -19.01 -13.89
N PRO A 180 -16.72 -19.17 -12.61
CA PRO A 180 -17.43 -19.96 -11.56
C PRO A 180 -18.78 -19.37 -11.15
N ALA A 181 -19.76 -20.26 -10.93
CA ALA A 181 -21.10 -19.86 -10.52
C ALA A 181 -21.12 -19.21 -9.11
N PRO A 182 -22.10 -18.32 -8.83
CA PRO A 182 -22.37 -17.86 -7.48
C PRO A 182 -22.62 -19.03 -6.52
N ALA A 183 -22.32 -18.83 -5.24
CA ALA A 183 -22.60 -19.83 -4.21
C ALA A 183 -23.14 -19.17 -2.94
N VAL A 184 -24.07 -19.86 -2.28
CA VAL A 184 -24.62 -19.47 -0.98
C VAL A 184 -24.38 -20.61 -0.01
N GLN A 185 -23.71 -20.34 1.13
CA GLN A 185 -23.33 -21.34 2.11
C GLN A 185 -23.66 -20.84 3.52
N ALA A 186 -24.22 -21.70 4.34
CA ALA A 186 -24.40 -21.39 5.77
C ALA A 186 -23.03 -21.43 6.45
N SER A 187 -22.65 -20.34 7.11
CA SER A 187 -21.34 -20.18 7.77
C SER A 187 -21.43 -20.16 9.29
N ALA A 188 -22.56 -19.71 9.83
CA ALA A 188 -22.76 -19.71 11.29
C ALA A 188 -24.25 -19.93 11.64
N LEU A 189 -24.48 -20.58 12.78
CA LEU A 189 -25.77 -20.77 13.39
C LEU A 189 -25.71 -20.26 14.82
N THR A 190 -26.64 -19.41 15.17
CA THR A 190 -26.90 -18.99 16.55
C THR A 190 -28.31 -19.44 16.95
N ASP A 191 -28.71 -19.19 18.22
CA ASP A 191 -30.02 -19.61 18.73
C ASP A 191 -31.18 -19.08 17.86
N ASP A 192 -31.04 -17.86 17.30
CA ASP A 192 -32.10 -17.14 16.60
C ASP A 192 -31.82 -16.87 15.12
N THR A 193 -30.55 -17.00 14.68
CA THR A 193 -30.15 -16.57 13.34
C THR A 193 -29.20 -17.55 12.67
N ILE A 194 -29.29 -17.63 11.35
CA ILE A 194 -28.35 -18.31 10.47
C ILE A 194 -27.66 -17.26 9.60
N THR A 195 -26.33 -17.29 9.57
CA THR A 195 -25.51 -16.46 8.67
C THR A 195 -25.22 -17.25 7.40
N LEU A 196 -25.51 -16.65 6.27
CA LEU A 196 -25.23 -17.18 4.93
C LEU A 196 -24.12 -16.35 4.30
N ASP A 197 -23.03 -17.00 3.91
CA ASP A 197 -21.96 -16.42 3.11
C ASP A 197 -22.33 -16.54 1.64
N VAL A 198 -22.55 -15.41 1.02
CA VAL A 198 -22.85 -15.30 -0.39
C VAL A 198 -21.60 -14.95 -1.14
N SER A 199 -21.22 -15.74 -2.13
CA SER A 199 -20.06 -15.48 -2.96
C SER A 199 -20.45 -15.43 -4.43
N TYR A 200 -19.81 -14.55 -5.17
CA TYR A 200 -20.00 -14.36 -6.61
C TYR A 200 -18.68 -13.96 -7.26
N TRP A 201 -18.58 -14.13 -8.57
CA TRP A 201 -17.40 -13.75 -9.33
C TRP A 201 -17.76 -12.63 -10.29
N TYR A 202 -16.83 -11.69 -10.48
CA TYR A 202 -16.99 -10.54 -11.36
C TYR A 202 -15.70 -10.25 -12.11
N PRO A 203 -15.74 -9.62 -13.32
CA PRO A 203 -14.54 -9.30 -14.08
C PRO A 203 -13.56 -8.44 -13.30
N ALA A 204 -12.27 -8.77 -13.34
CA ALA A 204 -11.20 -8.07 -12.63
C ALA A 204 -10.83 -6.71 -13.26
N THR A 205 -11.73 -6.12 -14.03
CA THR A 205 -11.53 -4.79 -14.62
C THR A 205 -11.43 -3.71 -13.55
N LYS A 206 -10.64 -2.72 -13.84
CA LYS A 206 -9.96 -1.78 -12.93
C LYS A 206 -10.81 -1.06 -11.87
N GLU A 207 -12.09 -0.86 -12.09
CA GLU A 207 -12.93 -0.01 -11.24
C GLU A 207 -14.23 -0.70 -10.78
N THR A 208 -14.49 -1.91 -11.25
CA THR A 208 -15.80 -2.55 -11.20
C THR A 208 -16.18 -3.14 -9.84
N GLY A 209 -15.19 -3.39 -8.95
CA GLY A 209 -15.43 -4.20 -7.74
C GLY A 209 -16.48 -3.63 -6.77
N SER A 210 -16.45 -2.33 -6.46
CA SER A 210 -17.41 -1.71 -5.55
C SER A 210 -18.78 -1.51 -6.19
N GLY A 211 -18.82 -1.22 -7.48
CA GLY A 211 -20.07 -1.08 -8.23
C GLY A 211 -20.83 -2.39 -8.35
N VAL A 212 -20.12 -3.48 -8.66
CA VAL A 212 -20.75 -4.81 -8.74
C VAL A 212 -21.27 -5.26 -7.39
N ALA A 213 -20.54 -5.01 -6.30
CA ALA A 213 -20.98 -5.33 -4.95
C ALA A 213 -22.33 -4.64 -4.61
N ASP A 214 -22.47 -3.36 -4.92
CA ASP A 214 -23.72 -2.62 -4.71
C ASP A 214 -24.88 -3.23 -5.54
N LEU A 215 -24.64 -3.53 -6.82
CA LEU A 215 -25.66 -4.13 -7.69
C LEU A 215 -26.10 -5.51 -7.17
N VAL A 216 -25.16 -6.36 -6.79
CA VAL A 216 -25.43 -7.70 -6.29
C VAL A 216 -26.19 -7.67 -4.96
N ILE A 217 -25.77 -6.81 -4.03
CA ILE A 217 -26.44 -6.65 -2.74
C ILE A 217 -27.89 -6.16 -2.96
N ARG A 218 -28.08 -5.13 -3.80
CA ARG A 218 -29.42 -4.62 -4.11
C ARG A 218 -30.31 -5.67 -4.78
N ALA A 219 -29.77 -6.42 -5.74
CA ALA A 219 -30.51 -7.51 -6.41
C ALA A 219 -30.94 -8.59 -5.41
N GLY A 220 -30.02 -9.01 -4.52
CA GLY A 220 -30.29 -9.96 -3.45
C GLY A 220 -31.36 -9.46 -2.49
N MET A 221 -31.23 -8.24 -1.98
CA MET A 221 -32.18 -7.62 -1.08
C MET A 221 -33.59 -7.50 -1.70
N ALA A 222 -33.64 -7.05 -2.94
CA ALA A 222 -34.94 -6.95 -3.66
C ALA A 222 -35.58 -8.30 -3.90
N ALA A 223 -34.79 -9.36 -4.14
CA ALA A 223 -35.30 -10.70 -4.32
C ALA A 223 -35.84 -11.30 -3.02
N LEU A 224 -35.11 -11.15 -1.92
CA LEU A 224 -35.54 -11.58 -0.58
C LEU A 224 -36.86 -10.89 -0.18
N GLY A 225 -36.94 -9.55 -0.40
CA GLY A 225 -38.18 -8.82 -0.11
C GLY A 225 -39.38 -9.26 -0.95
N ARG A 226 -39.18 -9.64 -2.24
CA ARG A 226 -40.23 -10.17 -3.10
C ARG A 226 -40.70 -11.59 -2.71
N ALA A 227 -39.79 -12.34 -2.12
CA ALA A 227 -40.04 -13.69 -1.60
C ALA A 227 -40.61 -13.71 -0.18
N ASP A 228 -40.82 -12.52 0.42
CA ASP A 228 -41.28 -12.35 1.81
C ASP A 228 -40.34 -13.01 2.84
N ILE A 229 -39.06 -13.07 2.53
CA ILE A 229 -38.03 -13.62 3.41
C ILE A 229 -37.53 -12.49 4.33
N ALA A 230 -37.78 -12.67 5.63
CA ALA A 230 -37.33 -11.74 6.63
C ALA A 230 -35.79 -11.80 6.82
N LEU A 231 -35.15 -10.64 6.97
CA LEU A 231 -33.78 -10.57 7.39
C LEU A 231 -33.71 -10.49 8.92
N ALA A 232 -32.76 -11.21 9.52
CA ALA A 232 -32.51 -11.08 10.93
C ALA A 232 -31.88 -9.72 11.23
N VAL A 233 -32.53 -8.92 12.07
CA VAL A 233 -31.97 -7.69 12.60
C VAL A 233 -30.96 -8.11 13.69
N PRO A 234 -29.72 -7.60 13.69
CA PRO A 234 -28.84 -7.84 14.83
C PRO A 234 -29.55 -7.36 16.09
N ASP A 235 -29.76 -8.27 17.05
CA ASP A 235 -30.18 -7.85 18.39
C ASP A 235 -29.15 -6.85 18.88
N ALA A 236 -29.59 -5.61 19.05
CA ALA A 236 -28.84 -4.65 19.82
C ALA A 236 -28.88 -5.19 21.28
N LYS A 237 -27.92 -6.04 21.63
CA LYS A 237 -27.62 -6.34 23.03
C LYS A 237 -27.26 -5.00 23.65
N ILE A 238 -28.27 -4.32 24.20
CA ILE A 238 -28.06 -3.25 25.19
C ILE A 238 -27.45 -3.99 26.39
N THR A 239 -26.14 -4.05 26.44
CA THR A 239 -25.44 -4.52 27.62
C THR A 239 -25.78 -3.52 28.69
N GLU A 240 -26.47 -3.94 29.74
CA GLU A 240 -26.83 -3.13 30.94
C GLU A 240 -25.63 -2.40 31.56
N GLU A 241 -24.42 -2.76 31.17
CA GLU A 241 -23.17 -2.10 31.57
C GLU A 241 -23.04 -0.65 31.11
N THR A 242 -23.76 -0.25 30.06
CA THR A 242 -23.72 1.14 29.56
C THR A 242 -24.63 2.08 30.33
N ILE A 243 -25.58 1.53 31.13
CA ILE A 243 -26.52 2.31 31.95
C ILE A 243 -25.93 2.66 33.31
N SER A 244 -25.10 1.76 33.88
CA SER A 244 -24.50 1.95 35.22
C SER A 244 -23.43 3.07 35.24
N HIS A 245 -22.75 3.32 34.13
CA HIS A 245 -21.75 4.41 34.04
C HIS A 245 -22.37 5.80 33.86
N ARG A 246 -23.66 5.90 33.53
CA ARG A 246 -24.33 7.20 33.37
C ARG A 246 -24.96 7.70 34.66
N GLU A 247 -25.28 6.80 35.59
CA GLU A 247 -25.85 7.19 36.90
C GLU A 247 -24.78 7.57 37.93
N THR A 248 -23.55 7.04 37.82
CA THR A 248 -22.46 7.42 38.73
C THR A 248 -21.75 8.70 38.39
N SER A 249 -21.89 9.21 37.18
CA SER A 249 -21.29 10.52 36.77
C SER A 249 -22.24 11.72 37.02
N GLY A 250 -23.49 11.47 37.36
CA GLY A 250 -24.49 12.51 37.63
C GLY A 250 -24.61 12.91 39.11
N SER A 251 -24.01 12.12 40.02
CA SER A 251 -24.13 12.36 41.48
C SER A 251 -22.94 13.05 42.16
N ALA A 252 -21.91 13.45 41.35
CA ALA A 252 -20.72 14.07 41.93
C ALA A 252 -20.62 15.61 41.69
N ALA A 253 -21.71 16.25 41.30
CA ALA A 253 -21.68 17.69 40.95
C ALA A 253 -22.60 18.57 41.80
N THR A 254 -23.00 18.14 42.98
CA THR A 254 -23.74 19.01 43.94
C THR A 254 -23.37 18.61 45.34
N ASP A 255 -22.20 19.02 45.81
CA ASP A 255 -21.99 19.34 47.24
C ASP A 255 -20.63 20.07 47.35
N GLY A 256 -20.66 21.26 47.95
CA GLY A 256 -19.47 22.03 48.25
C GLY A 256 -19.65 23.53 48.06
N GLY A 257 -20.74 24.04 48.61
CA GLY A 257 -20.86 25.49 48.91
C GLY A 257 -20.33 25.77 50.30
N ASP A 258 -19.78 26.95 50.41
CA ASP A 258 -19.68 27.82 51.61
C ASP A 258 -18.92 27.34 52.84
N ASP A 259 -18.09 28.19 53.22
CA ASP A 259 -17.78 28.89 54.50
C ASP A 259 -16.26 29.11 54.57
N ASP A 260 -15.82 30.29 54.49
CA ASP A 260 -15.86 31.50 55.30
C ASP A 260 -14.63 31.60 56.21
N GLU A 261 -14.16 32.83 56.19
CA GLU A 261 -13.42 33.55 57.24
C GLU A 261 -12.07 33.08 57.76
N GLY A 262 -11.19 34.00 57.63
CA GLY A 262 -10.56 34.54 58.83
C GLY A 262 -9.07 34.44 58.91
N ASP A 263 -8.51 35.57 58.71
CA ASP A 263 -7.66 36.30 59.65
C ASP A 263 -6.18 35.91 59.79
N ASP A 264 -5.43 36.86 59.44
CA ASP A 264 -4.45 37.67 60.16
C ASP A 264 -3.07 37.01 60.53
N THR A 265 -2.12 37.86 60.17
CA THR A 265 -0.83 38.14 60.82
C THR A 265 0.27 37.06 60.80
N SER A 266 1.32 37.34 60.13
CA SER A 266 2.62 37.87 60.52
C SER A 266 3.68 37.71 59.38
#